data_2b46e6be848c88065b2e04e30b2f3713
#
_entry.id   2b46e6be848c88065b2e04e30b2f3713
#
_cell.length_a   1.000
_cell.length_b   1.000
_cell.length_c   1.000
_cell.angle_alpha   90.00
_cell.angle_beta   90.00
_cell.angle_gamma   90.00
#
_symmetry.space_group_name_H-M   'P 1'
#
loop_
_entity.id
_entity.type
_entity.pdbx_description
1 polymer ?
#
loop_
_entity_poly.entity_id
_entity_poly.type
_entity_poly.pdbx_seq_one_letter_code
_entity_poly.pdbx_strand_id
1 'polypeptide(L)'
;MVIGSYYLTMIKEGEPGQPKFYKDEARTQEVSFADVKADINKDFEDPRDYISNPAILCEISEEELAQKYGYYRSYKLYRDKDEAMMAYQEGSLGMHSPAKIRVTREVDGVTKSAVIITTIGRIIFNNPVPQDLGFVDRTDPAHEFDLEVSFVVKKKQLGQIVERCINVHGVSIASHVLDSIKAQGYKYSTVSGTTVAVCDALIPEKKKEYLAEAEKKVDEITYNYNYGFITNEERSSAVIKAWEDCTNKVSNELTSNFDGAHNPIHMMVDSGARGSTSQLRQLAGMRGLIANTAGKTIEVPIRANYREGLNILEYFISSRGARKGLADTALRTADSGYLTRR
;
A
#
# COMPACT_ATOMS: atom_id res chain seq x y z
N MET A 1 -5.05 10.66 11.21
CA MET A 1 -5.85 9.50 11.64
C MET A 1 -5.55 8.27 10.77
N VAL A 2 -5.88 8.23 9.45
CA VAL A 2 -5.65 7.04 8.59
C VAL A 2 -4.20 6.57 8.61
N ILE A 3 -3.21 7.47 8.45
CA ILE A 3 -1.78 7.15 8.52
C ILE A 3 -1.40 6.52 9.87
N GLY A 4 -1.91 7.05 11.00
CA GLY A 4 -1.62 6.49 12.32
C GLY A 4 -2.21 5.09 12.52
N SER A 5 -3.42 4.84 12.01
CA SER A 5 -4.03 3.51 12.04
C SER A 5 -3.29 2.52 11.14
N TYR A 6 -2.89 2.97 9.96
CA TYR A 6 -2.06 2.20 9.03
C TYR A 6 -0.71 1.85 9.67
N TYR A 7 -0.04 2.85 10.26
CA TYR A 7 1.23 2.67 10.97
C TYR A 7 1.13 1.65 12.11
N LEU A 8 0.07 1.68 12.92
CA LEU A 8 -0.14 0.71 14.00
C LEU A 8 -0.29 -0.73 13.50
N THR A 9 -0.90 -0.94 12.35
CA THR A 9 -1.30 -2.27 11.87
C THR A 9 -0.36 -2.87 10.82
N MET A 10 0.58 -2.08 10.29
CA MET A 10 1.60 -2.57 9.36
C MET A 10 2.62 -3.49 10.04
N ILE A 11 3.34 -4.26 9.24
CA ILE A 11 4.54 -4.99 9.66
C ILE A 11 5.74 -4.34 8.98
N LYS A 12 6.82 -4.11 9.73
CA LYS A 12 8.02 -3.43 9.24
C LYS A 12 9.26 -4.23 9.57
N GLU A 13 10.22 -4.28 8.64
CA GLU A 13 11.53 -4.89 8.82
C GLU A 13 12.48 -3.99 9.64
N GLY A 14 13.52 -4.60 10.22
CA GLY A 14 14.60 -3.88 10.88
C GLY A 14 14.29 -3.44 12.31
N GLU A 15 13.13 -3.80 12.86
CA GLU A 15 12.79 -3.54 14.26
C GLU A 15 13.29 -4.65 15.20
N PRO A 16 13.51 -4.35 16.50
CA PRO A 16 13.89 -5.37 17.47
C PRO A 16 12.83 -6.48 17.61
N GLY A 17 13.27 -7.70 17.89
CA GLY A 17 12.36 -8.82 18.21
C GLY A 17 11.70 -9.48 17.02
N GLN A 18 12.18 -9.24 15.81
CA GLN A 18 11.65 -9.89 14.61
C GLN A 18 11.84 -11.40 14.60
N PRO A 19 10.98 -12.12 13.85
CA PRO A 19 11.14 -13.55 13.67
C PRO A 19 12.47 -13.88 12.99
N LYS A 20 13.09 -14.95 13.42
CA LYS A 20 14.29 -15.49 12.83
C LYS A 20 13.94 -16.62 11.89
N PHE A 21 14.71 -16.73 10.80
CA PHE A 21 14.55 -17.77 9.78
C PHE A 21 15.74 -18.72 9.82
N TYR A 22 15.49 -20.01 9.56
CA TYR A 22 16.48 -21.05 9.61
C TYR A 22 16.30 -21.99 8.41
N LYS A 23 17.41 -22.58 7.91
CA LYS A 23 17.39 -23.60 6.84
C LYS A 23 17.14 -25.00 7.34
N ASP A 24 17.24 -25.22 8.63
CA ASP A 24 17.13 -26.53 9.27
C ASP A 24 16.03 -26.53 10.34
N GLU A 25 15.35 -27.66 10.49
CA GLU A 25 14.32 -27.85 11.51
C GLU A 25 14.90 -27.71 12.93
N ALA A 26 16.17 -28.08 13.11
CA ALA A 26 16.90 -27.92 14.38
C ALA A 26 17.22 -26.45 14.73
N ARG A 27 16.95 -25.51 13.81
CA ARG A 27 17.15 -24.05 13.98
C ARG A 27 18.59 -23.68 14.32
N THR A 28 19.55 -24.33 13.69
CA THR A 28 20.99 -24.06 13.91
C THR A 28 21.56 -23.09 12.88
N GLN A 29 21.03 -23.08 11.65
CA GLN A 29 21.49 -22.23 10.56
C GLN A 29 20.55 -21.04 10.34
N GLU A 30 20.84 -19.92 11.00
CA GLU A 30 20.08 -18.67 10.83
C GLU A 30 20.35 -18.08 9.43
N VAL A 31 19.27 -17.63 8.77
CA VAL A 31 19.29 -17.02 7.43
C VAL A 31 18.67 -15.63 7.52
N SER A 32 19.21 -14.70 6.74
CA SER A 32 18.66 -13.34 6.72
C SER A 32 17.28 -13.31 6.05
N PHE A 33 16.42 -12.41 6.51
CA PHE A 33 15.11 -12.20 5.89
C PHE A 33 15.23 -11.83 4.41
N ALA A 34 16.26 -11.07 4.03
CA ALA A 34 16.50 -10.67 2.65
C ALA A 34 16.77 -11.87 1.73
N ASP A 35 17.50 -12.86 2.21
CA ASP A 35 17.81 -14.08 1.46
C ASP A 35 16.55 -14.94 1.26
N VAL A 36 15.75 -15.12 2.31
CA VAL A 36 14.46 -15.84 2.24
C VAL A 36 13.52 -15.17 1.25
N LYS A 37 13.38 -13.86 1.31
CA LYS A 37 12.58 -13.06 0.38
C LYS A 37 13.07 -13.21 -1.07
N ALA A 38 14.39 -13.17 -1.28
CA ALA A 38 14.97 -13.31 -2.60
C ALA A 38 14.72 -14.69 -3.19
N ASP A 39 14.77 -15.74 -2.38
CA ASP A 39 14.51 -17.11 -2.84
C ASP A 39 13.04 -17.34 -3.17
N ILE A 40 12.13 -16.85 -2.34
CA ILE A 40 10.68 -16.98 -2.58
C ILE A 40 10.26 -16.19 -3.83
N ASN A 41 10.81 -14.99 -4.04
CA ASN A 41 10.48 -14.18 -5.20
C ASN A 41 10.96 -14.77 -6.54
N LYS A 42 11.83 -15.77 -6.54
CA LYS A 42 12.21 -16.49 -7.77
C LYS A 42 11.07 -17.33 -8.35
N ASP A 43 10.11 -17.72 -7.53
CA ASP A 43 8.96 -18.52 -7.97
C ASP A 43 7.86 -17.68 -8.66
N PHE A 44 7.92 -16.36 -8.58
CA PHE A 44 6.96 -15.48 -9.21
C PHE A 44 7.46 -15.00 -10.57
N GLU A 45 6.65 -15.19 -11.62
CA GLU A 45 6.94 -14.71 -12.97
C GLU A 45 6.70 -13.21 -13.12
N ASP A 46 5.70 -12.68 -12.42
CA ASP A 46 5.34 -11.25 -12.48
C ASP A 46 5.95 -10.48 -11.29
N PRO A 47 6.74 -9.43 -11.55
CA PRO A 47 7.29 -8.57 -10.50
C PRO A 47 6.24 -7.95 -9.56
N ARG A 48 4.97 -7.90 -9.97
CA ARG A 48 3.87 -7.39 -9.14
C ARG A 48 3.49 -8.33 -7.99
N ASP A 49 3.79 -9.61 -8.17
CA ASP A 49 3.51 -10.66 -7.18
C ASP A 49 4.69 -10.86 -6.21
N TYR A 50 5.80 -10.13 -6.42
CA TYR A 50 6.95 -10.21 -5.54
C TYR A 50 6.59 -9.81 -4.12
N ILE A 51 7.06 -10.60 -3.17
CA ILE A 51 6.96 -10.29 -1.76
C ILE A 51 7.85 -9.08 -1.47
N SER A 52 7.23 -7.91 -1.50
CA SER A 52 7.88 -6.64 -1.16
C SER A 52 7.76 -6.31 0.32
N ASN A 53 6.76 -6.90 1.00
CA ASN A 53 6.40 -6.59 2.38
C ASN A 53 6.57 -7.83 3.28
N PRO A 54 7.25 -7.72 4.44
CA PRO A 54 7.37 -8.79 5.43
C PRO A 54 6.03 -9.32 5.95
N ALA A 55 4.96 -8.52 5.88
CA ALA A 55 3.63 -8.95 6.25
C ALA A 55 3.20 -10.21 5.48
N ILE A 56 3.46 -10.26 4.17
CA ILE A 56 3.08 -11.39 3.31
C ILE A 56 3.82 -12.65 3.72
N LEU A 57 5.12 -12.55 4.07
CA LEU A 57 5.86 -13.70 4.59
C LEU A 57 5.31 -14.21 5.93
N CYS A 58 4.75 -13.33 6.75
CA CYS A 58 4.11 -13.73 8.01
C CYS A 58 2.73 -14.37 7.81
N GLU A 59 2.08 -14.11 6.67
CA GLU A 59 0.81 -14.72 6.28
C GLU A 59 0.97 -16.13 5.70
N ILE A 60 2.17 -16.48 5.18
CA ILE A 60 2.48 -17.84 4.72
C ILE A 60 2.53 -18.78 5.96
N SER A 61 1.85 -19.92 5.88
CA SER A 61 1.86 -20.89 6.97
C SER A 61 3.25 -21.45 7.24
N GLU A 62 3.55 -21.86 8.48
CA GLU A 62 4.84 -22.48 8.82
C GLU A 62 5.05 -23.77 8.02
N GLU A 63 3.98 -24.51 7.74
CA GLU A 63 4.01 -25.76 6.97
C GLU A 63 4.35 -25.50 5.49
N GLU A 64 3.73 -24.52 4.87
CA GLU A 64 4.00 -24.13 3.48
C GLU A 64 5.43 -23.61 3.32
N LEU A 65 5.88 -22.78 4.26
CA LEU A 65 7.25 -22.24 4.27
C LEU A 65 8.29 -23.38 4.37
N ALA A 66 8.03 -24.39 5.20
CA ALA A 66 8.90 -25.55 5.36
C ALA A 66 8.86 -26.49 4.16
N GLN A 67 7.67 -26.85 3.67
CA GLN A 67 7.51 -27.84 2.59
C GLN A 67 7.91 -27.31 1.22
N LYS A 68 7.55 -26.06 0.90
CA LYS A 68 7.80 -25.48 -0.42
C LYS A 68 9.17 -24.83 -0.53
N TYR A 69 9.61 -24.14 0.52
CA TYR A 69 10.83 -23.32 0.48
C TYR A 69 11.96 -23.84 1.37
N GLY A 70 11.70 -24.80 2.25
CA GLY A 70 12.71 -25.36 3.15
C GLY A 70 13.20 -24.42 4.24
N TYR A 71 12.38 -23.43 4.62
CA TYR A 71 12.70 -22.48 5.68
C TYR A 71 11.81 -22.69 6.91
N TYR A 72 12.41 -22.54 8.09
CA TYR A 72 11.74 -22.62 9.38
C TYR A 72 11.77 -21.26 10.07
N ARG A 73 10.66 -20.87 10.68
CA ARG A 73 10.50 -19.55 11.32
C ARG A 73 10.37 -19.69 12.82
N SER A 74 11.05 -18.82 13.58
CA SER A 74 10.97 -18.77 15.04
C SER A 74 10.54 -17.39 15.50
N TYR A 75 9.50 -17.34 16.34
CA TYR A 75 9.01 -16.11 16.98
C TYR A 75 9.39 -16.06 18.44
N LYS A 76 9.57 -14.86 19.00
CA LYS A 76 9.58 -14.67 20.43
C LYS A 76 8.19 -14.95 21.01
N LEU A 77 8.15 -15.67 22.14
CA LEU A 77 6.91 -16.01 22.85
C LEU A 77 6.78 -15.15 24.10
N TYR A 78 5.61 -14.54 24.29
CA TYR A 78 5.26 -13.77 25.45
C TYR A 78 4.06 -14.41 26.15
N ARG A 79 4.08 -14.36 27.50
CA ARG A 79 3.08 -14.97 28.37
C ARG A 79 1.71 -14.33 28.21
N ASP A 80 1.67 -12.99 28.07
CA ASP A 80 0.44 -12.21 27.95
C ASP A 80 0.71 -10.89 27.20
N LYS A 81 -0.35 -10.11 27.02
CA LYS A 81 -0.27 -8.81 26.34
C LYS A 81 0.56 -7.79 27.12
N ASP A 82 0.54 -7.86 28.45
CA ASP A 82 1.22 -6.90 29.32
C ASP A 82 2.74 -7.13 29.30
N GLU A 83 3.18 -8.40 29.33
CA GLU A 83 4.59 -8.73 29.14
C GLU A 83 5.11 -8.26 27.77
N ALA A 84 4.35 -8.49 26.71
CA ALA A 84 4.71 -8.02 25.37
C ALA A 84 4.78 -6.47 25.31
N MET A 85 3.89 -5.78 26.03
CA MET A 85 3.91 -4.31 26.15
C MET A 85 5.12 -3.82 26.93
N MET A 86 5.51 -4.51 28.00
CA MET A 86 6.75 -4.21 28.76
C MET A 86 7.98 -4.39 27.86
N ALA A 87 8.05 -5.50 27.11
CA ALA A 87 9.13 -5.75 26.16
C ALA A 87 9.24 -4.66 25.07
N TYR A 88 8.10 -4.12 24.65
CA TYR A 88 8.08 -2.97 23.74
C TYR A 88 8.61 -1.70 24.42
N GLN A 89 8.23 -1.43 25.66
CA GLN A 89 8.71 -0.27 26.41
C GLN A 89 10.20 -0.34 26.72
N GLU A 90 10.74 -1.54 26.95
CA GLU A 90 12.17 -1.79 27.11
C GLU A 90 12.96 -1.72 25.79
N GLY A 91 12.28 -1.68 24.65
CA GLY A 91 12.91 -1.69 23.34
C GLY A 91 13.43 -3.05 22.87
N SER A 92 13.05 -4.14 23.54
CA SER A 92 13.41 -5.52 23.16
C SER A 92 12.47 -6.12 22.11
N LEU A 93 11.30 -5.51 21.91
CA LEU A 93 10.30 -5.83 20.87
C LEU A 93 9.87 -4.56 20.16
N GLY A 94 9.86 -4.58 18.81
CA GLY A 94 9.37 -3.48 17.98
C GLY A 94 7.83 -3.45 17.92
N MET A 95 7.27 -2.28 17.62
CA MET A 95 5.83 -2.11 17.49
C MET A 95 5.25 -2.95 16.33
N HIS A 96 6.01 -3.10 15.26
CA HIS A 96 5.61 -3.76 14.02
C HIS A 96 6.18 -5.18 13.90
N SER A 97 6.95 -5.63 14.89
CA SER A 97 7.54 -6.96 14.90
C SER A 97 6.50 -8.01 15.30
N PRO A 98 6.24 -9.04 14.46
CA PRO A 98 5.34 -10.12 14.78
C PRO A 98 5.94 -11.01 15.88
N ALA A 99 5.12 -11.35 16.88
CA ALA A 99 5.49 -12.19 18.00
C ALA A 99 4.34 -13.15 18.36
N LYS A 100 4.67 -14.27 19.02
CA LYS A 100 3.70 -15.20 19.59
C LYS A 100 3.28 -14.68 20.98
N ILE A 101 2.00 -14.35 21.11
CA ILE A 101 1.46 -13.78 22.36
C ILE A 101 0.28 -14.63 22.81
N ARG A 102 0.27 -15.04 24.11
CA ARG A 102 -0.86 -15.75 24.68
C ARG A 102 -1.99 -14.76 24.95
N VAL A 103 -3.16 -15.08 24.41
CA VAL A 103 -4.40 -14.33 24.66
C VAL A 103 -5.34 -15.22 25.44
N THR A 104 -5.90 -14.67 26.51
CA THR A 104 -6.91 -15.32 27.34
C THR A 104 -8.26 -14.69 27.05
N ARG A 105 -9.27 -15.50 26.86
CA ARG A 105 -10.65 -15.06 26.63
C ARG A 105 -11.60 -15.99 27.39
N GLU A 106 -12.71 -15.43 27.83
CA GLU A 106 -13.79 -16.18 28.43
C GLU A 106 -14.76 -16.62 27.30
N VAL A 107 -14.90 -17.93 27.14
CA VAL A 107 -15.76 -18.54 26.13
C VAL A 107 -16.65 -19.55 26.86
N ASP A 108 -17.97 -19.38 26.76
CA ASP A 108 -18.98 -20.23 27.42
C ASP A 108 -18.80 -20.31 28.96
N GLY A 109 -18.33 -19.23 29.57
CA GLY A 109 -18.09 -19.18 31.04
C GLY A 109 -16.81 -19.93 31.47
N VAL A 110 -16.01 -20.39 30.56
CA VAL A 110 -14.71 -21.02 30.81
C VAL A 110 -13.59 -20.15 30.29
N THR A 111 -12.60 -19.88 31.13
CA THR A 111 -11.40 -19.15 30.74
C THR A 111 -10.49 -20.03 29.90
N LYS A 112 -10.44 -19.79 28.61
CA LYS A 112 -9.54 -20.47 27.68
C LYS A 112 -8.41 -19.56 27.26
N SER A 113 -7.25 -20.12 26.89
CA SER A 113 -6.11 -19.35 26.39
C SER A 113 -5.53 -20.01 25.15
N ALA A 114 -5.14 -19.20 24.18
CA ALA A 114 -4.42 -19.64 22.98
C ALA A 114 -3.25 -18.70 22.68
N VAL A 115 -2.31 -19.18 21.87
CA VAL A 115 -1.17 -18.39 21.40
C VAL A 115 -1.46 -17.94 19.99
N ILE A 116 -1.49 -16.63 19.78
CA ILE A 116 -1.69 -16.02 18.47
C ILE A 116 -0.42 -15.33 18.00
N ILE A 117 -0.25 -15.21 16.68
CA ILE A 117 0.84 -14.43 16.06
C ILE A 117 0.28 -13.04 15.74
N THR A 118 0.82 -12.03 16.42
CA THR A 118 0.37 -10.64 16.21
C THR A 118 1.48 -9.65 16.52
N THR A 119 1.23 -8.36 16.28
CA THR A 119 2.16 -7.26 16.61
C THR A 119 1.60 -6.43 17.77
N ILE A 120 2.48 -5.72 18.49
CA ILE A 120 2.07 -4.78 19.54
C ILE A 120 1.14 -3.69 18.98
N GLY A 121 1.43 -3.18 17.79
CA GLY A 121 0.59 -2.18 17.16
C GLY A 121 -0.84 -2.67 16.91
N ARG A 122 -1.03 -3.92 16.46
CA ARG A 122 -2.36 -4.53 16.28
C ARG A 122 -3.09 -4.73 17.60
N ILE A 123 -2.39 -5.11 18.67
CA ILE A 123 -2.99 -5.21 20.00
C ILE A 123 -3.50 -3.84 20.47
N ILE A 124 -2.69 -2.79 20.34
CA ILE A 124 -3.07 -1.42 20.70
C ILE A 124 -4.29 -0.97 19.88
N PHE A 125 -4.29 -1.24 18.56
CA PHE A 125 -5.39 -0.87 17.68
C PHE A 125 -6.70 -1.59 18.04
N ASN A 126 -6.63 -2.86 18.44
CA ASN A 126 -7.81 -3.66 18.82
C ASN A 126 -8.37 -3.33 20.20
N ASN A 127 -7.63 -2.63 21.07
CA ASN A 127 -8.12 -2.31 22.41
C ASN A 127 -9.48 -1.60 22.44
N PRO A 128 -9.74 -0.55 21.64
CA PRO A 128 -11.04 0.11 21.60
C PRO A 128 -12.05 -0.60 20.70
N VAL A 129 -11.62 -1.55 19.86
CA VAL A 129 -12.47 -2.20 18.87
C VAL A 129 -13.18 -3.39 19.53
N PRO A 130 -14.53 -3.45 19.51
CA PRO A 130 -15.27 -4.63 19.95
C PRO A 130 -14.81 -5.87 19.18
N GLN A 131 -14.70 -6.99 19.89
CA GLN A 131 -14.13 -8.23 19.32
C GLN A 131 -15.24 -9.19 18.81
N ASP A 132 -16.35 -8.65 18.33
CA ASP A 132 -17.54 -9.34 17.81
C ASP A 132 -18.10 -8.71 16.52
N LEU A 133 -17.26 -7.99 15.80
CA LEU A 133 -17.65 -7.31 14.54
C LEU A 133 -17.79 -8.27 13.34
N GLY A 134 -17.37 -9.52 13.49
CA GLY A 134 -17.50 -10.56 12.47
C GLY A 134 -16.50 -10.45 11.31
N PHE A 135 -15.32 -9.88 11.55
CA PHE A 135 -14.18 -10.00 10.61
C PHE A 135 -13.52 -11.38 10.72
N VAL A 136 -13.60 -11.99 11.88
CA VAL A 136 -13.08 -13.33 12.16
C VAL A 136 -14.26 -14.28 12.35
N ASP A 137 -14.23 -15.42 11.64
CA ASP A 137 -15.20 -16.49 11.86
C ASP A 137 -14.80 -17.28 13.11
N ARG A 138 -15.54 -17.02 14.21
CA ARG A 138 -15.30 -17.65 15.52
C ARG A 138 -15.97 -19.00 15.68
N THR A 139 -16.67 -19.47 14.67
CA THR A 139 -17.22 -20.85 14.68
C THR A 139 -16.12 -21.89 14.44
N ASP A 140 -15.01 -21.45 13.80
CA ASP A 140 -13.82 -22.28 13.62
C ASP A 140 -12.93 -22.23 14.90
N PRO A 141 -12.66 -23.36 15.56
CA PRO A 141 -11.80 -23.42 16.75
C PRO A 141 -10.38 -22.87 16.51
N ALA A 142 -9.88 -22.91 15.26
CA ALA A 142 -8.56 -22.39 14.93
C ALA A 142 -8.46 -20.87 15.03
N HIS A 143 -9.57 -20.16 14.79
CA HIS A 143 -9.64 -18.69 14.75
C HIS A 143 -10.39 -18.06 15.94
N GLU A 144 -10.81 -18.88 16.92
CA GLU A 144 -11.60 -18.43 18.10
C GLU A 144 -10.92 -17.30 18.87
N PHE A 145 -9.57 -17.29 18.92
CA PHE A 145 -8.77 -16.34 19.70
C PHE A 145 -8.18 -15.19 18.89
N ASP A 146 -8.32 -15.23 17.56
CA ASP A 146 -7.75 -14.21 16.68
C ASP A 146 -8.34 -12.82 16.97
N LEU A 147 -7.53 -11.80 16.75
CA LEU A 147 -7.96 -10.40 16.86
C LEU A 147 -8.88 -10.06 15.67
N GLU A 148 -9.95 -9.30 15.94
CA GLU A 148 -10.87 -8.84 14.87
C GLU A 148 -10.12 -8.12 13.76
N VAL A 149 -9.12 -7.31 14.11
CA VAL A 149 -8.29 -6.61 13.14
C VAL A 149 -6.89 -7.22 13.14
N SER A 150 -6.67 -8.22 12.29
CA SER A 150 -5.39 -8.89 12.07
C SER A 150 -4.67 -8.41 10.79
N PHE A 151 -5.31 -7.58 9.98
CA PHE A 151 -4.85 -7.05 8.70
C PHE A 151 -4.36 -5.59 8.81
N VAL A 152 -3.72 -5.09 7.75
CA VAL A 152 -3.30 -3.68 7.66
C VAL A 152 -4.52 -2.78 7.41
N VAL A 153 -4.72 -1.80 8.27
CA VAL A 153 -5.90 -0.93 8.24
C VAL A 153 -5.68 0.26 7.32
N LYS A 154 -6.28 0.20 6.13
CA LYS A 154 -6.36 1.29 5.15
C LYS A 154 -7.67 2.06 5.32
N LYS A 155 -7.84 3.16 4.57
CA LYS A 155 -9.06 3.98 4.62
C LYS A 155 -10.35 3.17 4.38
N LYS A 156 -10.33 2.21 3.46
CA LYS A 156 -11.49 1.35 3.15
C LYS A 156 -11.86 0.45 4.33
N GLN A 157 -10.86 -0.18 4.94
CA GLN A 157 -11.07 -1.05 6.09
C GLN A 157 -11.56 -0.28 7.31
N LEU A 158 -11.07 0.96 7.55
CA LEU A 158 -11.64 1.83 8.58
C LEU A 158 -13.12 2.09 8.36
N GLY A 159 -13.54 2.34 7.12
CA GLY A 159 -14.95 2.49 6.78
C GLY A 159 -15.78 1.24 7.13
N GLN A 160 -15.24 0.06 6.80
CA GLN A 160 -15.90 -1.23 7.12
C GLN A 160 -16.00 -1.49 8.64
N ILE A 161 -14.94 -1.14 9.40
CA ILE A 161 -14.97 -1.27 10.87
C ILE A 161 -16.07 -0.39 11.45
N VAL A 162 -16.18 0.85 11.00
CA VAL A 162 -17.21 1.79 11.44
C VAL A 162 -18.61 1.28 11.11
N GLU A 163 -18.83 0.84 9.87
CA GLU A 163 -20.09 0.30 9.39
C GLU A 163 -20.54 -0.90 10.22
N ARG A 164 -19.67 -1.89 10.42
CA ARG A 164 -19.98 -3.07 11.23
C ARG A 164 -20.23 -2.72 12.70
N CYS A 165 -19.44 -1.80 13.26
CA CYS A 165 -19.63 -1.36 14.63
C CYS A 165 -20.99 -0.69 14.84
N ILE A 166 -21.46 0.12 13.90
CA ILE A 166 -22.81 0.72 13.96
C ILE A 166 -23.90 -0.34 13.82
N ASN A 167 -23.74 -1.30 12.92
CA ASN A 167 -24.72 -2.34 12.67
C ASN A 167 -24.86 -3.31 13.85
N VAL A 168 -23.78 -3.67 14.53
CA VAL A 168 -23.79 -4.63 15.64
C VAL A 168 -24.12 -3.95 16.97
N HIS A 169 -23.48 -2.84 17.28
CA HIS A 169 -23.55 -2.20 18.62
C HIS A 169 -24.37 -0.91 18.65
N GLY A 170 -24.82 -0.42 17.50
CA GLY A 170 -25.56 0.84 17.41
C GLY A 170 -24.67 2.09 17.55
N VAL A 171 -25.29 3.27 17.38
CA VAL A 171 -24.60 4.55 17.24
C VAL A 171 -23.88 4.99 18.53
N SER A 172 -24.45 4.68 19.70
CA SER A 172 -23.88 5.12 20.98
C SER A 172 -22.50 4.51 21.24
N ILE A 173 -22.38 3.19 21.13
CA ILE A 173 -21.09 2.49 21.33
C ILE A 173 -20.14 2.83 20.20
N ALA A 174 -20.62 2.89 18.95
CA ALA A 174 -19.82 3.27 17.80
C ALA A 174 -19.17 4.67 17.96
N SER A 175 -19.86 5.62 18.60
CA SER A 175 -19.29 6.95 18.82
C SER A 175 -18.05 6.92 19.74
N HIS A 176 -18.09 6.13 20.82
CA HIS A 176 -16.96 5.95 21.72
C HIS A 176 -15.77 5.23 21.06
N VAL A 177 -16.06 4.20 20.26
CA VAL A 177 -15.05 3.48 19.48
C VAL A 177 -14.37 4.42 18.48
N LEU A 178 -15.16 5.24 17.77
CA LEU A 178 -14.65 6.22 16.82
C LEU A 178 -13.78 7.29 17.47
N ASP A 179 -14.17 7.80 18.64
CA ASP A 179 -13.36 8.76 19.38
C ASP A 179 -12.03 8.16 19.82
N SER A 180 -12.05 6.91 20.25
CA SER A 180 -10.83 6.20 20.64
C SER A 180 -9.92 5.91 19.45
N ILE A 181 -10.45 5.45 18.32
CA ILE A 181 -9.69 5.25 17.07
C ILE A 181 -9.12 6.58 16.56
N LYS A 182 -9.89 7.67 16.65
CA LYS A 182 -9.43 9.02 16.31
C LYS A 182 -8.23 9.43 17.16
N ALA A 183 -8.34 9.29 18.48
CA ALA A 183 -7.28 9.65 19.43
C ALA A 183 -6.01 8.82 19.20
N GLN A 184 -6.14 7.50 19.04
CA GLN A 184 -5.02 6.62 18.68
C GLN A 184 -4.41 7.01 17.34
N GLY A 185 -5.22 7.20 16.31
CA GLY A 185 -4.77 7.54 14.97
C GLY A 185 -3.96 8.85 14.94
N TYR A 186 -4.33 9.86 15.70
CA TYR A 186 -3.54 11.09 15.82
C TYR A 186 -2.26 10.88 16.63
N LYS A 187 -2.34 10.22 17.79
CA LYS A 187 -1.17 9.89 18.63
C LYS A 187 -0.11 9.16 17.82
N TYR A 188 -0.48 8.08 17.15
CA TYR A 188 0.48 7.26 16.41
C TYR A 188 0.89 7.83 15.06
N SER A 189 0.12 8.74 14.48
CA SER A 189 0.60 9.56 13.36
C SER A 189 1.74 10.50 13.78
N THR A 190 1.69 11.04 15.00
CA THR A 190 2.79 11.84 15.56
C THR A 190 3.99 10.97 15.89
N VAL A 191 3.78 9.82 16.52
CA VAL A 191 4.86 8.86 16.86
C VAL A 191 5.58 8.33 15.62
N SER A 192 4.84 8.10 14.52
CA SER A 192 5.43 7.60 13.26
C SER A 192 6.47 8.56 12.67
N GLY A 193 6.38 9.86 12.95
CA GLY A 193 7.29 10.87 12.44
C GLY A 193 7.38 10.90 10.90
N THR A 194 6.30 10.49 10.22
CA THR A 194 6.28 10.39 8.76
C THR A 194 6.57 11.73 8.10
N THR A 195 7.68 11.84 7.42
CA THR A 195 8.12 13.02 6.67
C THR A 195 8.30 12.67 5.20
N VAL A 196 8.15 13.65 4.32
CA VAL A 196 8.33 13.50 2.87
C VAL A 196 9.51 14.30 2.39
N ALA A 197 10.41 13.65 1.68
CA ALA A 197 11.53 14.29 0.99
C ALA A 197 11.41 14.10 -0.53
N VAL A 198 12.09 14.95 -1.29
CA VAL A 198 12.12 14.81 -2.76
C VAL A 198 12.78 13.50 -3.19
N CYS A 199 13.75 13.00 -2.41
CA CYS A 199 14.43 11.73 -2.68
C CYS A 199 13.52 10.51 -2.55
N ASP A 200 12.42 10.60 -1.80
CA ASP A 200 11.48 9.49 -1.62
C ASP A 200 10.68 9.16 -2.89
N ALA A 201 10.59 10.11 -3.83
CA ALA A 201 9.99 9.87 -5.14
C ALA A 201 10.99 9.11 -6.05
N LEU A 202 11.15 7.82 -5.85
CA LEU A 202 12.08 6.98 -6.59
C LEU A 202 11.69 6.89 -8.08
N ILE A 203 12.65 7.15 -8.97
CA ILE A 203 12.44 7.06 -10.42
C ILE A 203 12.81 5.63 -10.85
N PRO A 204 11.96 4.92 -11.60
CA PRO A 204 12.26 3.59 -12.10
C PRO A 204 13.49 3.60 -13.03
N GLU A 205 14.43 2.69 -12.82
CA GLU A 205 15.66 2.61 -13.61
C GLU A 205 15.37 2.29 -15.10
N LYS A 206 14.42 1.40 -15.35
CA LYS A 206 14.01 0.99 -16.70
C LYS A 206 13.20 2.03 -17.48
N LYS A 207 12.87 3.18 -16.85
CA LYS A 207 12.12 4.25 -17.52
C LYS A 207 12.74 4.65 -18.87
N LYS A 208 14.08 4.77 -18.91
CA LYS A 208 14.80 5.17 -20.13
C LYS A 208 14.66 4.15 -21.26
N GLU A 209 14.65 2.86 -20.92
CA GLU A 209 14.49 1.77 -21.89
C GLU A 209 13.07 1.76 -22.48
N TYR A 210 12.05 1.90 -21.63
CA TYR A 210 10.65 1.98 -22.08
C TYR A 210 10.37 3.19 -22.96
N LEU A 211 11.00 4.33 -22.66
CA LEU A 211 10.90 5.53 -23.51
C LEU A 211 11.53 5.30 -24.89
N ALA A 212 12.74 4.72 -24.93
CA ALA A 212 13.42 4.42 -26.20
C ALA A 212 12.67 3.38 -27.05
N GLU A 213 12.03 2.38 -26.41
CA GLU A 213 11.17 1.41 -27.10
C GLU A 213 9.94 2.08 -27.71
N ALA A 214 9.30 2.98 -26.95
CA ALA A 214 8.14 3.72 -27.44
C ALA A 214 8.48 4.67 -28.58
N GLU A 215 9.64 5.35 -28.52
CA GLU A 215 10.13 6.21 -29.60
C GLU A 215 10.32 5.43 -30.92
N LYS A 216 10.95 4.26 -30.85
CA LYS A 216 11.11 3.40 -32.06
C LYS A 216 9.76 3.03 -32.67
N LYS A 217 8.77 2.67 -31.87
CA LYS A 217 7.40 2.37 -32.36
C LYS A 217 6.75 3.59 -33.02
N VAL A 218 6.92 4.78 -32.44
CA VAL A 218 6.37 6.02 -32.97
C VAL A 218 7.07 6.38 -34.32
N ASP A 219 8.37 6.15 -34.42
CA ASP A 219 9.11 6.36 -35.67
C ASP A 219 8.65 5.39 -36.77
N GLU A 220 8.39 4.13 -36.46
CA GLU A 220 7.81 3.15 -37.39
C GLU A 220 6.42 3.56 -37.88
N ILE A 221 5.55 4.02 -36.96
CA ILE A 221 4.21 4.51 -37.30
C ILE A 221 4.31 5.75 -38.19
N THR A 222 5.23 6.66 -37.88
CA THR A 222 5.46 7.87 -38.69
C THR A 222 6.02 7.53 -40.08
N TYR A 223 6.92 6.55 -40.16
CA TYR A 223 7.42 6.02 -41.41
C TYR A 223 6.28 5.48 -42.28
N ASN A 224 5.41 4.62 -41.73
CA ASN A 224 4.27 4.05 -42.43
C ASN A 224 3.29 5.13 -42.93
N TYR A 225 3.09 6.17 -42.18
CA TYR A 225 2.29 7.32 -42.58
C TYR A 225 2.93 8.08 -43.75
N ASN A 226 4.23 8.34 -43.70
CA ASN A 226 4.94 9.05 -44.76
C ASN A 226 4.96 8.31 -46.10
N TYR A 227 4.89 6.96 -46.05
CA TYR A 227 4.76 6.13 -47.27
C TYR A 227 3.29 5.93 -47.71
N GLY A 228 2.34 6.50 -47.00
CA GLY A 228 0.93 6.45 -47.36
C GLY A 228 0.22 5.15 -47.05
N PHE A 229 0.78 4.28 -46.20
CA PHE A 229 0.15 3.02 -45.78
C PHE A 229 -1.00 3.21 -44.78
N ILE A 230 -1.00 4.30 -44.03
CA ILE A 230 -1.99 4.61 -43.01
C ILE A 230 -2.50 6.04 -43.13
N THR A 231 -3.72 6.28 -42.71
CA THR A 231 -4.34 7.61 -42.63
C THR A 231 -3.81 8.42 -41.46
N ASN A 232 -4.02 9.74 -41.47
CA ASN A 232 -3.61 10.59 -40.36
C ASN A 232 -4.34 10.27 -39.06
N GLU A 233 -5.59 9.84 -39.14
CA GLU A 233 -6.39 9.45 -37.95
C GLU A 233 -5.85 8.15 -37.33
N GLU A 234 -5.53 7.16 -38.15
CA GLU A 234 -4.91 5.90 -37.73
C GLU A 234 -3.53 6.14 -37.11
N ARG A 235 -2.71 6.99 -37.74
CA ARG A 235 -1.41 7.40 -37.20
C ARG A 235 -1.56 8.00 -35.81
N SER A 236 -2.45 8.99 -35.66
CA SER A 236 -2.71 9.66 -34.39
C SER A 236 -3.16 8.68 -33.30
N SER A 237 -4.11 7.79 -33.62
CA SER A 237 -4.59 6.77 -32.72
C SER A 237 -3.49 5.78 -32.32
N ALA A 238 -2.67 5.34 -33.25
CA ALA A 238 -1.57 4.40 -32.99
C ALA A 238 -0.48 5.04 -32.13
N VAL A 239 -0.12 6.30 -32.37
CA VAL A 239 0.84 7.05 -31.54
C VAL A 239 0.34 7.24 -30.12
N ILE A 240 -0.93 7.63 -29.94
CA ILE A 240 -1.54 7.77 -28.61
C ILE A 240 -1.47 6.45 -27.86
N LYS A 241 -1.86 5.33 -28.48
CA LYS A 241 -1.81 4.00 -27.89
C LYS A 241 -0.39 3.59 -27.49
N ALA A 242 0.62 3.84 -28.34
CA ALA A 242 2.01 3.53 -28.02
C ALA A 242 2.51 4.26 -26.77
N TRP A 243 2.12 5.54 -26.61
CA TRP A 243 2.48 6.31 -25.42
C TRP A 243 1.65 5.94 -24.18
N GLU A 244 0.40 5.53 -24.32
CA GLU A 244 -0.41 4.99 -23.22
C GLU A 244 0.20 3.68 -22.70
N ASP A 245 0.59 2.77 -23.60
CA ASP A 245 1.25 1.51 -23.21
C ASP A 245 2.58 1.77 -22.49
N CYS A 246 3.40 2.71 -22.98
CA CYS A 246 4.63 3.12 -22.32
C CYS A 246 4.34 3.68 -20.92
N THR A 247 3.35 4.55 -20.79
CA THR A 247 2.95 5.15 -19.52
C THR A 247 2.49 4.09 -18.52
N ASN A 248 1.76 3.07 -18.99
CA ASN A 248 1.30 1.97 -18.15
C ASN A 248 2.46 1.07 -17.69
N LYS A 249 3.43 0.75 -18.60
CA LYS A 249 4.64 0.01 -18.25
C LYS A 249 5.45 0.73 -17.16
N VAL A 250 5.69 2.03 -17.31
CA VAL A 250 6.39 2.85 -16.32
C VAL A 250 5.62 2.91 -15.01
N SER A 251 4.29 3.00 -15.04
CA SER A 251 3.46 3.01 -13.85
C SER A 251 3.49 1.68 -13.08
N ASN A 252 3.46 0.56 -13.78
CA ASN A 252 3.55 -0.76 -13.17
C ASN A 252 4.93 -1.00 -12.54
N GLU A 253 5.99 -0.65 -13.25
CA GLU A 253 7.36 -0.72 -12.72
C GLU A 253 7.53 0.16 -11.47
N LEU A 254 6.97 1.38 -11.51
CA LEU A 254 6.97 2.28 -10.36
C LEU A 254 6.29 1.64 -9.14
N THR A 255 5.14 1.02 -9.34
CA THR A 255 4.37 0.41 -8.24
C THR A 255 5.06 -0.82 -7.67
N SER A 256 5.72 -1.64 -8.51
CA SER A 256 6.44 -2.83 -8.05
C SER A 256 7.75 -2.52 -7.33
N ASN A 257 8.42 -1.41 -7.68
CA ASN A 257 9.71 -1.03 -7.08
C ASN A 257 9.58 -0.21 -5.79
N PHE A 258 8.36 0.17 -5.38
CA PHE A 258 8.17 0.89 -4.12
C PHE A 258 8.22 -0.06 -2.92
N ASP A 259 9.18 0.18 -2.04
CA ASP A 259 9.21 -0.44 -0.72
C ASP A 259 8.08 0.13 0.15
N GLY A 260 7.01 -0.66 0.29
CA GLY A 260 5.80 -0.24 0.99
C GLY A 260 5.99 0.06 2.48
N ALA A 261 7.03 -0.51 3.09
CA ALA A 261 7.27 -0.39 4.53
C ALA A 261 8.12 0.84 4.90
N HIS A 262 8.96 1.33 3.99
CA HIS A 262 9.94 2.38 4.30
C HIS A 262 9.70 3.70 3.56
N ASN A 263 8.99 3.68 2.43
CA ASN A 263 8.76 4.88 1.64
C ASN A 263 7.52 5.66 2.12
N PRO A 264 7.67 6.88 2.67
CA PRO A 264 6.55 7.67 3.19
C PRO A 264 5.50 8.02 2.15
N ILE A 265 5.91 8.28 0.90
CA ILE A 265 4.98 8.61 -0.19
C ILE A 265 4.11 7.41 -0.52
N HIS A 266 4.72 6.21 -0.59
CA HIS A 266 3.97 4.98 -0.81
C HIS A 266 2.99 4.70 0.33
N MET A 267 3.42 4.85 1.59
CA MET A 267 2.54 4.70 2.77
C MET A 267 1.31 5.62 2.70
N MET A 268 1.46 6.86 2.24
CA MET A 268 0.33 7.80 2.09
C MET A 268 -0.65 7.35 1.02
N VAL A 269 -0.15 6.87 -0.11
CA VAL A 269 -0.97 6.42 -1.24
C VAL A 269 -1.64 5.09 -0.92
N ASP A 270 -0.89 4.11 -0.41
CA ASP A 270 -1.39 2.77 -0.11
C ASP A 270 -2.42 2.77 1.03
N SER A 271 -2.19 3.55 2.09
CA SER A 271 -3.16 3.74 3.16
C SER A 271 -4.46 4.43 2.71
N GLY A 272 -4.46 5.09 1.54
CA GLY A 272 -5.57 5.91 1.06
C GLY A 272 -5.76 7.21 1.83
N ALA A 273 -4.78 7.61 2.66
CA ALA A 273 -4.85 8.84 3.43
C ALA A 273 -4.78 10.08 2.54
N ARG A 274 -3.84 10.07 1.59
CA ARG A 274 -3.68 11.15 0.62
C ARG A 274 -2.93 10.67 -0.63
N GLY A 275 -3.36 11.18 -1.78
CA GLY A 275 -2.78 10.83 -3.06
C GLY A 275 -3.44 9.62 -3.72
N SER A 276 -3.04 9.42 -4.98
CA SER A 276 -3.44 8.26 -5.79
C SER A 276 -2.25 7.77 -6.59
N THR A 277 -2.31 6.54 -7.10
CA THR A 277 -1.27 5.96 -7.96
C THR A 277 -1.00 6.84 -9.19
N SER A 278 -2.04 7.50 -9.74
CA SER A 278 -1.86 8.41 -10.88
C SER A 278 -1.08 9.68 -10.52
N GLN A 279 -1.22 10.18 -9.29
CA GLN A 279 -0.44 11.33 -8.80
C GLN A 279 1.01 10.91 -8.53
N LEU A 280 1.22 9.72 -7.95
CA LEU A 280 2.55 9.14 -7.76
C LEU A 280 3.29 8.97 -9.08
N ARG A 281 2.60 8.47 -10.12
CA ARG A 281 3.14 8.38 -11.48
C ARG A 281 3.61 9.73 -12.02
N GLN A 282 2.87 10.80 -11.78
CA GLN A 282 3.27 12.14 -12.21
C GLN A 282 4.47 12.68 -11.43
N LEU A 283 4.64 12.28 -10.16
CA LEU A 283 5.76 12.70 -9.32
C LEU A 283 7.08 12.01 -9.69
N ALA A 284 7.06 10.70 -9.89
CA ALA A 284 8.25 9.87 -10.02
C ALA A 284 8.35 9.07 -11.34
N GLY A 285 7.25 8.82 -12.03
CA GLY A 285 7.20 8.07 -13.28
C GLY A 285 7.27 8.95 -14.51
N MET A 286 6.16 9.05 -15.22
CA MET A 286 5.97 9.85 -16.43
C MET A 286 4.61 10.56 -16.36
N ARG A 287 4.55 11.85 -16.69
CA ARG A 287 3.28 12.56 -16.72
C ARG A 287 2.35 12.05 -17.82
N GLY A 288 2.91 11.73 -18.98
CA GLY A 288 2.18 11.11 -20.10
C GLY A 288 1.43 12.11 -20.97
N LEU A 289 0.38 11.62 -21.60
CA LEU A 289 -0.45 12.41 -22.53
C LEU A 289 -1.39 13.34 -21.78
N ILE A 290 -1.60 14.54 -22.32
CA ILE A 290 -2.50 15.57 -21.77
C ILE A 290 -3.56 15.91 -22.80
N ALA A 291 -4.80 16.09 -22.32
CA ALA A 291 -5.90 16.57 -23.16
C ALA A 291 -5.85 18.10 -23.32
N ASN A 292 -6.16 18.56 -24.52
CA ASN A 292 -6.36 19.97 -24.81
C ASN A 292 -7.64 20.50 -24.12
N THR A 293 -7.84 21.81 -24.12
CA THR A 293 -9.07 22.46 -23.58
C THR A 293 -10.35 21.94 -24.25
N ALA A 294 -10.29 21.54 -25.54
CA ALA A 294 -11.39 20.91 -26.28
C ALA A 294 -11.62 19.43 -25.95
N GLY A 295 -10.80 18.82 -25.07
CA GLY A 295 -10.94 17.40 -24.71
C GLY A 295 -10.14 16.44 -25.61
N LYS A 296 -9.54 16.90 -26.71
CA LYS A 296 -8.73 16.04 -27.59
C LYS A 296 -7.33 15.83 -26.98
N THR A 297 -6.85 14.58 -26.98
CA THR A 297 -5.52 14.22 -26.50
C THR A 297 -4.45 14.80 -27.42
N ILE A 298 -3.41 15.39 -26.86
CA ILE A 298 -2.23 15.90 -27.57
C ILE A 298 -1.30 14.71 -27.82
N GLU A 299 -0.88 14.52 -29.07
CA GLU A 299 -0.03 13.39 -29.49
C GLU A 299 1.37 13.40 -28.87
N VAL A 300 1.86 14.57 -28.46
CA VAL A 300 3.17 14.74 -27.83
C VAL A 300 3.05 14.48 -26.34
N PRO A 301 3.68 13.43 -25.79
CA PRO A 301 3.63 13.14 -24.38
C PRO A 301 4.58 14.03 -23.59
N ILE A 302 4.29 14.23 -22.33
CA ILE A 302 5.24 14.75 -21.35
C ILE A 302 6.01 13.57 -20.77
N ARG A 303 7.28 13.44 -21.16
CA ARG A 303 8.18 12.33 -20.80
C ARG A 303 8.74 12.50 -19.40
N ALA A 304 8.94 13.73 -18.98
CA ALA A 304 9.46 14.07 -17.66
C ALA A 304 8.43 13.86 -16.56
N ASN A 305 8.91 13.73 -15.35
CA ASN A 305 8.14 13.78 -14.11
C ASN A 305 8.45 15.07 -13.34
N TYR A 306 7.72 15.33 -12.26
CA TYR A 306 7.95 16.53 -11.44
C TYR A 306 9.28 16.50 -10.69
N ARG A 307 9.82 15.33 -10.36
CA ARG A 307 11.12 15.21 -9.69
C ARG A 307 12.27 15.60 -10.61
N GLU A 308 12.23 15.16 -11.88
CA GLU A 308 13.24 15.50 -12.89
C GLU A 308 13.14 16.95 -13.35
N GLY A 309 11.95 17.53 -13.26
CA GLY A 309 11.62 18.83 -13.81
C GLY A 309 11.17 18.77 -15.27
N LEU A 310 10.26 19.67 -15.65
CA LEU A 310 9.73 19.76 -17.02
C LEU A 310 10.58 20.73 -17.82
N ASN A 311 10.77 20.44 -19.12
CA ASN A 311 11.32 21.41 -20.03
C ASN A 311 10.27 22.51 -20.37
N ILE A 312 10.69 23.59 -21.02
CA ILE A 312 9.83 24.74 -21.30
C ILE A 312 8.60 24.35 -22.12
N LEU A 313 8.76 23.49 -23.14
CA LEU A 313 7.66 23.05 -24.00
C LEU A 313 6.69 22.13 -23.23
N GLU A 314 7.21 21.20 -22.47
CA GLU A 314 6.40 20.32 -21.61
C GLU A 314 5.63 21.09 -20.54
N TYR A 315 6.27 22.09 -19.93
CA TYR A 315 5.62 22.99 -18.98
C TYR A 315 4.47 23.76 -19.64
N PHE A 316 4.69 24.33 -20.82
CA PHE A 316 3.65 25.04 -21.57
C PHE A 316 2.46 24.14 -21.92
N ILE A 317 2.72 22.93 -22.41
CA ILE A 317 1.66 21.95 -22.68
C ILE A 317 0.90 21.61 -21.40
N SER A 318 1.62 21.42 -20.31
CA SER A 318 1.04 21.08 -19.01
C SER A 318 0.15 22.20 -18.42
N SER A 319 0.47 23.46 -18.68
CA SER A 319 -0.29 24.60 -18.20
C SER A 319 -1.73 24.68 -18.77
N ARG A 320 -1.92 24.14 -19.98
CA ARG A 320 -3.26 24.04 -20.61
C ARG A 320 -4.19 23.10 -19.81
N GLY A 321 -3.65 21.96 -19.37
CA GLY A 321 -4.40 21.00 -18.53
C GLY A 321 -4.76 21.60 -17.16
N ALA A 322 -3.84 22.33 -16.53
CA ALA A 322 -4.10 23.01 -15.27
C ALA A 322 -5.21 24.09 -15.42
N ARG A 323 -5.17 24.88 -16.47
CA ARG A 323 -6.22 25.89 -16.76
C ARG A 323 -7.58 25.23 -16.97
N LYS A 324 -7.64 24.12 -17.74
CA LYS A 324 -8.87 23.36 -17.91
C LYS A 324 -9.41 22.85 -16.58
N GLY A 325 -8.57 22.28 -15.72
CA GLY A 325 -8.97 21.78 -14.41
C GLY A 325 -9.54 22.88 -13.51
N LEU A 326 -8.96 24.08 -13.50
CA LEU A 326 -9.47 25.23 -12.75
C LEU A 326 -10.83 25.67 -13.27
N ALA A 327 -11.01 25.78 -14.58
CA ALA A 327 -12.28 26.15 -15.21
C ALA A 327 -13.37 25.11 -14.96
N ASP A 328 -13.07 23.83 -15.14
CA ASP A 328 -14.01 22.72 -14.92
C ASP A 328 -14.48 22.67 -13.45
N THR A 329 -13.59 22.90 -12.50
CA THR A 329 -13.94 22.95 -11.07
C THR A 329 -14.91 24.07 -10.76
N ALA A 330 -14.65 25.28 -11.28
CA ALA A 330 -15.51 26.45 -11.08
C ALA A 330 -16.94 26.21 -11.66
N LEU A 331 -17.02 25.65 -12.86
CA LEU A 331 -18.31 25.36 -13.51
C LEU A 331 -19.10 24.26 -12.76
N ARG A 332 -18.44 23.16 -12.38
CA ARG A 332 -19.09 22.06 -11.63
C ARG A 332 -19.59 22.50 -10.26
N THR A 333 -18.89 23.42 -9.61
CA THR A 333 -19.33 24.00 -8.32
C THR A 333 -20.64 24.77 -8.50
N ALA A 334 -20.77 25.56 -9.57
CA ALA A 334 -22.00 26.28 -9.89
C ALA A 334 -23.16 25.34 -10.19
N ASP A 335 -22.95 24.28 -10.99
CA ASP A 335 -23.96 23.27 -11.33
C ASP A 335 -24.45 22.53 -10.08
N SER A 336 -23.52 22.11 -9.21
CA SER A 336 -23.85 21.45 -7.94
C SER A 336 -24.66 22.38 -7.02
N GLY A 337 -24.26 23.65 -6.92
CA GLY A 337 -24.99 24.63 -6.11
C GLY A 337 -26.40 24.91 -6.64
N TYR A 338 -26.58 24.95 -7.95
CA TYR A 338 -27.90 25.10 -8.56
C TYR A 338 -28.79 23.87 -8.30
N LEU A 339 -28.24 22.67 -8.41
CA LEU A 339 -28.96 21.42 -8.13
C LEU A 339 -29.42 21.36 -6.67
N THR A 340 -28.57 21.74 -5.74
CA THR A 340 -28.89 21.75 -4.30
C THR A 340 -29.98 22.78 -3.97
N ARG A 341 -30.00 23.94 -4.67
CA ARG A 341 -31.04 24.97 -4.49
C ARG A 341 -32.41 24.52 -5.01
N ARG A 342 -32.48 23.72 -6.07
CA ARG A 342 -33.70 23.25 -6.70
C ARG A 342 -34.33 22.07 -5.96
#